data_d820cdfd891c449b11e258ac140f6563
#
_entry.id   d820cdfd891c449b11e258ac140f6563
#
_cell.length_a   1.000
_cell.length_b   1.000
_cell.length_c   1.000
_cell.angle_alpha   90.00
_cell.angle_beta   90.00
_cell.angle_gamma   90.00
#
_symmetry.space_group_name_H-M   'P 1'
#
loop_
_entity.id
_entity.type
_entity.pdbx_description
1 polymer ?
#
loop_
_entity_poly.entity_id
_entity_poly.type
_entity_poly.pdbx_seq_one_letter_code
_entity_poly.pdbx_strand_id
1 'polypeptide(L)'
;MTCSSSPPSVLRGKYFEGSGVVGIFIGTVAFALIAPLVGGLIDGLDRKLSARMQGRVGPRLLQPFYDVAKLLRKAPASVNTMDDTYMACALIFTVVGGGIFVSGSNTLLCAFMVTLAAIFVVLASASTQSPFAQVGADRELLQVMSYEPAVLLMSVGLYLATDSFDSIAVTGQSAPIIVYSAPVFLALLAVLTIKLRKSPFDLSYSHHAHQEIVQGVATEMSGGTLAKMTLMHWCETVLFLMWVGMFFVWDNPVSWVVALVVMAATYFVEVLIDNTFARSTWRSCFKLGWGVALVFGLLNLMPILVDVFI
;
A
#
# COMPACT_ATOMS: atom_id res chain seq x y z
N MET A 1 -22.53 37.18 13.37
CA MET A 1 -23.80 36.44 13.30
C MET A 1 -23.49 34.98 13.20
N THR A 2 -23.55 34.32 14.32
CA THR A 2 -23.24 32.91 14.56
C THR A 2 -24.36 32.04 14.02
N CYS A 3 -24.13 31.25 12.99
CA CYS A 3 -25.04 30.20 12.59
C CYS A 3 -24.44 28.84 12.98
N SER A 4 -24.68 28.48 14.25
CA SER A 4 -24.45 27.16 14.79
C SER A 4 -25.56 26.24 14.28
N SER A 5 -25.28 25.45 13.27
CA SER A 5 -26.11 24.29 12.92
C SER A 5 -25.28 23.03 13.11
N SER A 6 -25.29 22.52 14.35
CA SER A 6 -24.87 21.15 14.65
C SER A 6 -25.73 20.17 13.86
N PRO A 7 -25.16 19.20 13.14
CA PRO A 7 -25.94 18.17 12.48
C PRO A 7 -26.64 17.27 13.53
N PRO A 8 -27.81 16.70 13.23
CA PRO A 8 -28.61 15.98 14.19
C PRO A 8 -27.88 14.71 14.66
N SER A 9 -27.67 14.64 15.97
CA SER A 9 -27.00 13.57 16.71
C SER A 9 -27.65 12.16 16.57
N VAL A 10 -28.75 12.04 15.86
CA VAL A 10 -29.53 10.80 15.74
C VAL A 10 -29.02 9.83 14.69
N LEU A 11 -28.25 10.30 13.68
CA LEU A 11 -27.64 9.41 12.66
C LEU A 11 -26.28 8.87 13.08
N ARG A 12 -25.62 9.50 14.05
CA ARG A 12 -24.32 9.09 14.58
C ARG A 12 -24.35 7.75 15.34
N GLY A 13 -25.50 7.36 15.88
CA GLY A 13 -25.63 6.15 16.72
C GLY A 13 -25.84 4.85 15.95
N LYS A 14 -26.36 4.87 14.71
CA LYS A 14 -26.72 3.63 13.99
C LYS A 14 -25.61 3.01 13.16
N TYR A 15 -24.61 3.78 12.78
CA TYR A 15 -23.47 3.25 12.01
C TYR A 15 -22.27 2.87 12.90
N PHE A 16 -22.26 3.29 14.17
CA PHE A 16 -21.15 3.08 15.10
C PHE A 16 -21.16 1.73 15.84
N GLU A 17 -22.26 0.98 15.80
CA GLU A 17 -22.35 -0.34 16.45
C GLU A 17 -21.82 -1.52 15.61
N GLY A 18 -21.41 -1.29 14.36
CA GLY A 18 -20.96 -2.35 13.44
C GLY A 18 -19.45 -2.63 13.41
N SER A 19 -18.61 -1.78 14.01
CA SER A 19 -17.14 -1.95 14.01
C SER A 19 -16.60 -2.75 15.19
N GLY A 20 -17.42 -3.61 15.80
CA GLY A 20 -16.99 -4.57 16.78
C GLY A 20 -16.01 -5.59 16.19
N VAL A 21 -15.32 -6.35 17.05
CA VAL A 21 -14.38 -7.41 16.69
C VAL A 21 -14.91 -8.31 15.56
N VAL A 22 -16.21 -8.54 15.51
CA VAL A 22 -16.91 -9.31 14.47
C VAL A 22 -16.80 -8.62 13.08
N GLY A 23 -16.96 -7.31 13.01
CA GLY A 23 -16.81 -6.55 11.76
C GLY A 23 -15.37 -6.61 11.20
N ILE A 24 -14.39 -6.47 12.07
CA ILE A 24 -12.96 -6.61 11.69
C ILE A 24 -12.69 -8.03 11.21
N PHE A 25 -13.23 -9.05 11.88
CA PHE A 25 -13.04 -10.43 11.47
C PHE A 25 -13.65 -10.71 10.08
N ILE A 26 -14.89 -10.25 9.85
CA ILE A 26 -15.55 -10.38 8.54
C ILE A 26 -14.78 -9.63 7.46
N GLY A 27 -14.34 -8.40 7.75
CA GLY A 27 -13.50 -7.60 6.84
C GLY A 27 -12.18 -8.30 6.51
N THR A 28 -11.53 -8.90 7.49
CA THR A 28 -10.27 -9.66 7.30
C THR A 28 -10.48 -10.88 6.41
N VAL A 29 -11.55 -11.64 6.63
CA VAL A 29 -11.88 -12.81 5.80
C VAL A 29 -12.23 -12.38 4.37
N ALA A 30 -13.03 -11.33 4.22
CA ALA A 30 -13.39 -10.78 2.91
C ALA A 30 -12.14 -10.29 2.15
N PHE A 31 -11.26 -9.54 2.82
CA PHE A 31 -10.02 -9.05 2.24
C PHE A 31 -9.07 -10.22 1.86
N ALA A 32 -8.92 -11.21 2.73
CA ALA A 32 -8.09 -12.39 2.47
C ALA A 32 -8.50 -13.18 1.21
N LEU A 33 -9.79 -13.18 0.87
CA LEU A 33 -10.32 -13.87 -0.31
C LEU A 33 -10.27 -13.00 -1.57
N ILE A 34 -10.64 -11.73 -1.45
CA ILE A 34 -10.81 -10.83 -2.61
C ILE A 34 -9.47 -10.21 -3.03
N ALA A 35 -8.64 -9.75 -2.08
CA ALA A 35 -7.43 -9.02 -2.40
C ALA A 35 -6.41 -9.82 -3.24
N PRO A 36 -6.12 -11.11 -2.96
CA PRO A 36 -5.23 -11.89 -3.80
C PRO A 36 -5.76 -12.08 -5.23
N LEU A 37 -7.09 -12.18 -5.40
CA LEU A 37 -7.70 -12.33 -6.73
C LEU A 37 -7.57 -11.04 -7.54
N VAL A 38 -7.92 -9.91 -6.93
CA VAL A 38 -7.81 -8.59 -7.59
C VAL A 38 -6.35 -8.23 -7.84
N GLY A 39 -5.47 -8.43 -6.84
CA GLY A 39 -4.04 -8.14 -6.96
C GLY A 39 -3.35 -8.98 -8.03
N GLY A 40 -3.68 -10.28 -8.13
CA GLY A 40 -3.16 -11.14 -9.19
C GLY A 40 -3.63 -10.74 -10.59
N LEU A 41 -4.87 -10.21 -10.74
CA LEU A 41 -5.33 -9.64 -12.01
C LEU A 41 -4.59 -8.34 -12.35
N ILE A 42 -4.36 -7.48 -11.36
CA ILE A 42 -3.60 -6.24 -11.52
C ILE A 42 -2.15 -6.55 -11.95
N ASP A 43 -1.47 -7.52 -11.31
CA ASP A 43 -0.13 -7.97 -11.71
C ASP A 43 -0.11 -8.53 -13.14
N GLY A 44 -1.14 -9.29 -13.53
CA GLY A 44 -1.30 -9.77 -14.91
C GLY A 44 -1.50 -8.66 -15.94
N LEU A 45 -2.27 -7.62 -15.56
CA LEU A 45 -2.45 -6.41 -16.39
C LEU A 45 -1.15 -5.62 -16.53
N ASP A 46 -0.41 -5.45 -15.41
CA ASP A 46 0.88 -4.75 -15.38
C ASP A 46 1.88 -5.39 -16.36
N ARG A 47 2.10 -6.70 -16.24
CA ARG A 47 3.00 -7.45 -17.14
C ARG A 47 2.59 -7.33 -18.61
N LYS A 48 1.29 -7.29 -18.90
CA LYS A 48 0.78 -7.13 -20.25
C LYS A 48 0.94 -5.71 -20.79
N LEU A 49 0.65 -4.69 -19.95
CA LEU A 49 0.81 -3.28 -20.31
C LEU A 49 2.29 -2.94 -20.55
N SER A 50 3.16 -3.30 -19.62
CA SER A 50 4.61 -3.10 -19.73
C SER A 50 5.18 -3.78 -20.97
N ALA A 51 4.77 -5.01 -21.27
CA ALA A 51 5.18 -5.68 -22.50
C ALA A 51 4.73 -4.93 -23.78
N ARG A 52 3.50 -4.39 -23.79
CA ARG A 52 2.98 -3.61 -24.91
C ARG A 52 3.73 -2.28 -25.10
N MET A 53 4.04 -1.58 -24.00
CA MET A 53 4.85 -0.35 -24.04
C MET A 53 6.26 -0.61 -24.58
N GLN A 54 6.80 -1.80 -24.31
CA GLN A 54 8.11 -2.23 -24.80
C GLN A 54 8.07 -2.86 -26.20
N GLY A 55 6.93 -2.83 -26.91
CA GLY A 55 6.76 -3.41 -28.25
C GLY A 55 6.73 -4.94 -28.28
N ARG A 56 6.54 -5.61 -27.14
CA ARG A 56 6.49 -7.08 -27.01
C ARG A 56 5.08 -7.63 -26.85
N VAL A 57 4.89 -8.91 -27.14
CA VAL A 57 3.64 -9.61 -26.84
C VAL A 57 3.68 -10.07 -25.38
N GLY A 58 2.84 -9.48 -24.53
CA GLY A 58 2.78 -9.81 -23.10
C GLY A 58 2.21 -11.21 -22.81
N PRO A 59 2.39 -11.71 -21.58
CA PRO A 59 1.84 -12.98 -21.12
C PRO A 59 0.31 -12.96 -21.04
N ARG A 60 -0.29 -14.12 -20.72
CA ARG A 60 -1.73 -14.22 -20.45
C ARG A 60 -2.05 -13.51 -19.13
N LEU A 61 -3.24 -12.90 -19.01
CA LEU A 61 -3.66 -12.18 -17.80
C LEU A 61 -3.67 -13.06 -16.54
N LEU A 62 -3.97 -14.33 -16.67
CA LEU A 62 -4.01 -15.27 -15.54
C LEU A 62 -2.64 -15.91 -15.23
N GLN A 63 -1.59 -15.52 -15.94
CA GLN A 63 -0.26 -16.10 -15.74
C GLN A 63 0.24 -15.99 -14.29
N PRO A 64 0.07 -14.87 -13.57
CA PRO A 64 0.51 -14.76 -12.18
C PRO A 64 -0.07 -15.84 -11.26
N PHE A 65 -1.34 -16.21 -11.46
CA PHE A 65 -1.98 -17.26 -10.68
C PHE A 65 -1.35 -18.65 -10.92
N TYR A 66 -1.01 -18.93 -12.18
CA TYR A 66 -0.31 -20.19 -12.52
C TYR A 66 1.10 -20.20 -11.92
N ASP A 67 1.79 -19.05 -11.91
CA ASP A 67 3.11 -18.91 -11.31
C ASP A 67 3.06 -19.18 -9.79
N VAL A 68 2.11 -18.58 -9.06
CA VAL A 68 1.90 -18.84 -7.63
C VAL A 68 1.51 -20.29 -7.37
N ALA A 69 0.61 -20.87 -8.16
CA ALA A 69 0.21 -22.28 -8.01
C ALA A 69 1.39 -23.24 -8.25
N LYS A 70 2.29 -22.90 -9.17
CA LYS A 70 3.53 -23.66 -9.42
C LYS A 70 4.51 -23.52 -8.25
N LEU A 71 4.68 -22.31 -7.69
CA LEU A 71 5.53 -22.07 -6.53
C LEU A 71 5.07 -22.85 -5.30
N LEU A 72 3.77 -22.91 -5.03
CA LEU A 72 3.19 -23.67 -3.92
C LEU A 72 3.46 -25.18 -4.02
N ARG A 73 3.63 -25.71 -5.23
CA ARG A 73 3.95 -27.14 -5.47
C ARG A 73 5.44 -27.42 -5.47
N LYS A 74 6.29 -26.40 -5.49
CA LYS A 74 7.75 -26.57 -5.55
C LYS A 74 8.30 -26.75 -4.14
N ALA A 75 9.21 -27.71 -3.98
CA ALA A 75 9.92 -27.90 -2.71
C ALA A 75 10.75 -26.67 -2.36
N PRO A 76 10.81 -26.25 -1.10
CA PRO A 76 11.66 -25.14 -0.66
C PRO A 76 13.13 -25.52 -0.87
N ALA A 77 13.93 -24.58 -1.37
CA ALA A 77 15.39 -24.75 -1.51
C ALA A 77 16.12 -24.33 -0.22
N SER A 78 15.49 -23.48 0.60
CA SER A 78 16.04 -23.00 1.87
C SER A 78 16.01 -24.12 2.93
N VAL A 79 17.11 -24.31 3.64
CA VAL A 79 17.21 -25.20 4.79
C VAL A 79 16.67 -24.55 6.06
N ASN A 80 16.64 -23.22 6.08
CA ASN A 80 16.17 -22.42 7.21
C ASN A 80 14.63 -22.27 7.14
N THR A 81 13.94 -22.65 8.20
CA THR A 81 12.47 -22.51 8.30
C THR A 81 12.03 -21.15 8.84
N MET A 82 12.96 -20.32 9.31
CA MET A 82 12.64 -19.01 9.90
C MET A 82 12.18 -18.01 8.86
N ASP A 83 12.77 -18.02 7.65
CA ASP A 83 12.36 -17.20 6.52
C ASP A 83 10.90 -17.43 6.15
N ASP A 84 10.46 -18.69 6.13
CA ASP A 84 9.07 -19.07 5.85
C ASP A 84 8.09 -18.59 6.93
N THR A 85 8.51 -18.69 8.20
CA THR A 85 7.69 -18.22 9.34
C THR A 85 7.54 -16.70 9.32
N TYR A 86 8.63 -15.95 9.14
CA TYR A 86 8.57 -14.49 9.05
C TYR A 86 7.74 -14.03 7.85
N MET A 87 7.86 -14.69 6.71
CA MET A 87 7.04 -14.37 5.53
C MET A 87 5.56 -14.70 5.74
N ALA A 88 5.23 -15.76 6.47
CA ALA A 88 3.86 -16.05 6.88
C ALA A 88 3.30 -14.93 7.80
N CYS A 89 4.09 -14.46 8.76
CA CYS A 89 3.72 -13.33 9.60
C CYS A 89 3.48 -12.06 8.77
N ALA A 90 4.37 -11.74 7.82
CA ALA A 90 4.21 -10.59 6.92
C ALA A 90 2.87 -10.65 6.16
N LEU A 91 2.54 -11.80 5.58
CA LEU A 91 1.27 -12.00 4.89
C LEU A 91 0.07 -11.82 5.84
N ILE A 92 0.11 -12.39 7.04
CA ILE A 92 -0.97 -12.28 8.02
C ILE A 92 -1.18 -10.82 8.41
N PHE A 93 -0.12 -10.08 8.74
CA PHE A 93 -0.24 -8.66 9.13
C PHE A 93 -0.76 -7.79 7.99
N THR A 94 -0.37 -8.05 6.74
CA THR A 94 -0.93 -7.34 5.57
C THR A 94 -2.41 -7.62 5.41
N VAL A 95 -2.83 -8.89 5.56
CA VAL A 95 -4.25 -9.28 5.44
C VAL A 95 -5.08 -8.69 6.58
N VAL A 96 -4.58 -8.71 7.81
CA VAL A 96 -5.25 -8.09 8.97
C VAL A 96 -5.36 -6.59 8.78
N GLY A 97 -4.28 -5.92 8.35
CA GLY A 97 -4.29 -4.48 8.04
C GLY A 97 -5.35 -4.12 6.98
N GLY A 98 -5.43 -4.90 5.89
CA GLY A 98 -6.47 -4.74 4.88
C GLY A 98 -7.88 -4.99 5.41
N GLY A 99 -8.05 -5.96 6.30
CA GLY A 99 -9.31 -6.25 6.95
C GLY A 99 -9.80 -5.12 7.85
N ILE A 100 -8.89 -4.50 8.63
CA ILE A 100 -9.16 -3.32 9.45
C ILE A 100 -9.64 -2.17 8.57
N PHE A 101 -8.99 -1.94 7.44
CA PHE A 101 -9.39 -0.89 6.49
C PHE A 101 -10.77 -1.15 5.88
N VAL A 102 -11.02 -2.36 5.39
CA VAL A 102 -12.31 -2.76 4.76
C VAL A 102 -13.46 -2.73 5.76
N SER A 103 -13.21 -3.03 7.04
CA SER A 103 -14.22 -2.95 8.10
C SER A 103 -14.61 -1.51 8.46
N GLY A 104 -13.99 -0.50 7.86
CA GLY A 104 -14.28 0.89 8.20
C GLY A 104 -13.60 1.39 9.47
N SER A 105 -12.66 0.62 10.03
CA SER A 105 -11.99 0.90 11.28
C SER A 105 -10.77 1.83 11.10
N ASN A 106 -9.97 1.94 12.14
CA ASN A 106 -8.87 2.89 12.29
C ASN A 106 -7.77 2.76 11.23
N THR A 107 -7.62 3.77 10.37
CA THR A 107 -6.62 3.83 9.29
C THR A 107 -5.19 3.90 9.82
N LEU A 108 -4.97 4.54 10.98
CA LEU A 108 -3.65 4.60 11.60
C LEU A 108 -3.19 3.20 12.06
N LEU A 109 -4.11 2.41 12.64
CA LEU A 109 -3.81 1.02 13.00
C LEU A 109 -3.50 0.17 11.76
N CYS A 110 -4.25 0.38 10.65
CA CYS A 110 -3.94 -0.26 9.38
C CYS A 110 -2.52 0.09 8.88
N ALA A 111 -2.11 1.36 8.96
CA ALA A 111 -0.75 1.79 8.60
C ALA A 111 0.32 1.05 9.42
N PHE A 112 0.17 0.97 10.74
CA PHE A 112 1.09 0.21 11.59
C PHE A 112 1.15 -1.28 11.27
N MET A 113 0.03 -1.91 10.90
CA MET A 113 0.03 -3.31 10.48
C MET A 113 0.82 -3.54 9.19
N VAL A 114 0.71 -2.62 8.22
CA VAL A 114 1.47 -2.67 6.96
C VAL A 114 2.97 -2.45 7.20
N THR A 115 3.33 -1.52 8.09
CA THR A 115 4.74 -1.30 8.47
C THR A 115 5.32 -2.52 9.17
N LEU A 116 4.56 -3.12 10.08
CA LEU A 116 4.98 -4.36 10.75
C LEU A 116 5.17 -5.50 9.76
N ALA A 117 4.29 -5.63 8.76
CA ALA A 117 4.47 -6.60 7.67
C ALA A 117 5.78 -6.37 6.91
N ALA A 118 6.12 -5.12 6.56
CA ALA A 118 7.38 -4.78 5.90
C ALA A 118 8.60 -5.13 6.76
N ILE A 119 8.55 -4.92 8.08
CA ILE A 119 9.62 -5.33 9.01
C ILE A 119 9.79 -6.86 8.98
N PHE A 120 8.71 -7.64 8.95
CA PHE A 120 8.81 -9.09 8.85
C PHE A 120 9.43 -9.56 7.52
N VAL A 121 9.23 -8.84 6.42
CA VAL A 121 9.92 -9.10 5.13
C VAL A 121 11.43 -8.89 5.29
N VAL A 122 11.85 -7.79 5.94
CA VAL A 122 13.26 -7.53 6.24
C VAL A 122 13.86 -8.65 7.09
N LEU A 123 13.17 -9.08 8.15
CA LEU A 123 13.61 -10.19 9.02
C LEU A 123 13.70 -11.51 8.25
N ALA A 124 12.74 -11.81 7.37
CA ALA A 124 12.76 -13.00 6.54
C ALA A 124 14.02 -13.04 5.66
N SER A 125 14.33 -11.93 4.99
CA SER A 125 15.52 -11.82 4.14
C SER A 125 16.82 -11.89 4.95
N ALA A 126 16.92 -11.18 6.07
CA ALA A 126 18.11 -11.17 6.93
C ALA A 126 18.38 -12.55 7.57
N SER A 127 17.36 -13.37 7.80
CA SER A 127 17.50 -14.70 8.41
C SER A 127 18.22 -15.70 7.51
N THR A 128 18.31 -15.45 6.19
CA THR A 128 18.91 -16.39 5.23
C THR A 128 20.44 -16.38 5.21
N GLN A 129 21.07 -15.42 5.88
CA GLN A 129 22.55 -15.23 5.97
C GLN A 129 23.27 -15.12 4.61
N SER A 130 22.56 -14.87 3.53
CA SER A 130 23.12 -14.60 2.21
C SER A 130 23.56 -13.13 2.11
N PRO A 131 24.78 -12.84 1.62
CA PRO A 131 25.24 -11.46 1.46
C PRO A 131 24.34 -10.60 0.58
N PHE A 132 23.79 -11.17 -0.49
CA PHE A 132 22.85 -10.46 -1.39
C PHE A 132 21.50 -10.23 -0.75
N ALA A 133 20.96 -11.19 -0.01
CA ALA A 133 19.72 -11.05 0.73
C ALA A 133 19.86 -10.02 1.85
N GLN A 134 21.03 -9.98 2.53
CA GLN A 134 21.31 -8.97 3.57
C GLN A 134 21.32 -7.56 2.99
N VAL A 135 22.02 -7.32 1.88
CA VAL A 135 22.01 -6.00 1.22
C VAL A 135 20.60 -5.64 0.73
N GLY A 136 19.80 -6.62 0.26
CA GLY A 136 18.39 -6.44 -0.08
C GLY A 136 17.57 -6.02 1.15
N ALA A 137 17.76 -6.68 2.29
CA ALA A 137 17.09 -6.36 3.56
C ALA A 137 17.42 -4.95 4.04
N ASP A 138 18.69 -4.55 4.00
CA ASP A 138 19.13 -3.20 4.40
C ASP A 138 18.51 -2.12 3.49
N ARG A 139 18.39 -2.38 2.19
CA ARG A 139 17.73 -1.47 1.25
C ARG A 139 16.22 -1.40 1.47
N GLU A 140 15.56 -2.52 1.78
CA GLU A 140 14.14 -2.53 2.13
C GLU A 140 13.90 -1.73 3.40
N LEU A 141 14.74 -1.89 4.43
CA LEU A 141 14.64 -1.12 5.67
C LEU A 141 14.77 0.39 5.41
N LEU A 142 15.73 0.81 4.56
CA LEU A 142 15.87 2.21 4.16
C LEU A 142 14.64 2.74 3.42
N GLN A 143 14.00 1.91 2.59
CA GLN A 143 12.76 2.28 1.91
C GLN A 143 11.61 2.45 2.92
N VAL A 144 11.47 1.53 3.88
CA VAL A 144 10.48 1.64 4.97
C VAL A 144 10.67 2.96 5.72
N MET A 145 11.88 3.27 6.15
CA MET A 145 12.20 4.53 6.85
C MET A 145 11.97 5.78 5.98
N SER A 146 12.00 5.63 4.66
CA SER A 146 11.76 6.73 3.72
C SER A 146 10.28 7.10 3.58
N TYR A 147 9.40 6.12 3.47
CA TYR A 147 7.98 6.38 3.19
C TYR A 147 7.09 6.42 4.45
N GLU A 148 7.51 5.83 5.57
CA GLU A 148 6.68 5.73 6.77
C GLU A 148 6.22 7.07 7.33
N PRO A 149 7.05 8.13 7.41
CA PRO A 149 6.60 9.43 7.86
C PRO A 149 5.44 9.99 7.02
N ALA A 150 5.45 9.77 5.70
CA ALA A 150 4.38 10.22 4.82
C ALA A 150 3.09 9.42 5.01
N VAL A 151 3.17 8.11 5.27
CA VAL A 151 2.02 7.26 5.59
C VAL A 151 1.37 7.67 6.92
N LEU A 152 2.16 7.97 7.94
CA LEU A 152 1.66 8.48 9.22
C LEU A 152 0.97 9.84 9.05
N LEU A 153 1.60 10.76 8.30
CA LEU A 153 1.01 12.06 7.99
C LEU A 153 -0.28 11.95 7.17
N MET A 154 -0.41 10.93 6.32
CA MET A 154 -1.66 10.63 5.62
C MET A 154 -2.79 10.32 6.62
N SER A 155 -2.54 9.48 7.61
CA SER A 155 -3.55 9.15 8.64
C SER A 155 -3.93 10.37 9.48
N VAL A 156 -2.96 11.23 9.81
CA VAL A 156 -3.22 12.51 10.48
C VAL A 156 -4.02 13.45 9.58
N GLY A 157 -3.67 13.54 8.29
CA GLY A 157 -4.41 14.35 7.32
C GLY A 157 -5.88 13.94 7.17
N LEU A 158 -6.15 12.64 7.22
CA LEU A 158 -7.52 12.11 7.24
C LEU A 158 -8.26 12.53 8.51
N TYR A 159 -7.61 12.42 9.67
CA TYR A 159 -8.18 12.88 10.93
C TYR A 159 -8.55 14.36 10.89
N LEU A 160 -7.68 15.21 10.34
CA LEU A 160 -7.94 16.65 10.23
C LEU A 160 -9.12 16.98 9.29
N ALA A 161 -9.37 16.12 8.29
CA ALA A 161 -10.47 16.31 7.35
C ALA A 161 -11.81 15.75 7.87
N THR A 162 -11.78 14.75 8.75
CA THR A 162 -12.98 13.97 9.13
C THR A 162 -13.27 13.94 10.63
N ASP A 163 -12.39 14.50 11.48
CA ASP A 163 -12.39 14.40 12.95
C ASP A 163 -12.39 12.94 13.46
N SER A 164 -11.99 11.99 12.62
CA SER A 164 -11.90 10.58 12.98
C SER A 164 -10.76 9.88 12.23
N PHE A 165 -10.15 8.87 12.86
CA PHE A 165 -9.20 7.98 12.20
C PHE A 165 -9.91 6.84 11.45
N ASP A 166 -11.22 6.69 11.57
CA ASP A 166 -11.95 5.60 10.96
C ASP A 166 -12.17 5.83 9.46
N SER A 167 -11.85 4.83 8.65
CA SER A 167 -12.02 4.92 7.19
C SER A 167 -13.49 5.08 6.77
N ILE A 168 -14.44 4.64 7.60
CA ILE A 168 -15.88 4.83 7.34
C ILE A 168 -16.32 6.29 7.46
N ALA A 169 -15.62 7.11 8.25
CA ALA A 169 -15.97 8.52 8.42
C ALA A 169 -15.86 9.33 7.10
N VAL A 170 -15.07 8.81 6.16
CA VAL A 170 -14.90 9.37 4.83
C VAL A 170 -16.19 9.31 4.02
N THR A 171 -16.92 8.21 4.11
CA THR A 171 -18.14 7.97 3.31
C THR A 171 -19.33 8.87 3.72
N GLY A 172 -19.26 9.44 4.91
CA GLY A 172 -20.28 10.38 5.43
C GLY A 172 -20.02 11.86 5.11
N GLN A 173 -18.93 12.18 4.38
CA GLN A 173 -18.59 13.56 4.02
C GLN A 173 -19.45 14.05 2.84
N SER A 174 -19.81 15.34 2.86
CA SER A 174 -20.55 15.99 1.78
C SER A 174 -19.72 16.27 0.52
N ALA A 175 -18.41 16.29 0.67
CA ALA A 175 -17.45 16.53 -0.42
C ALA A 175 -16.28 15.53 -0.33
N PRO A 176 -15.62 15.18 -1.45
CA PRO A 176 -14.47 14.29 -1.44
C PRO A 176 -13.32 14.87 -0.63
N ILE A 177 -12.64 14.04 0.15
CA ILE A 177 -11.56 14.47 1.06
C ILE A 177 -10.40 15.16 0.33
N ILE A 178 -10.17 14.84 -0.94
CA ILE A 178 -9.13 15.48 -1.74
C ILE A 178 -9.23 17.01 -1.75
N VAL A 179 -10.44 17.58 -1.61
CA VAL A 179 -10.66 19.03 -1.56
C VAL A 179 -9.98 19.65 -0.33
N TYR A 180 -9.95 18.92 0.78
CA TYR A 180 -9.39 19.38 2.06
C TYR A 180 -7.94 18.91 2.27
N SER A 181 -7.55 17.79 1.66
CA SER A 181 -6.27 17.12 1.90
C SER A 181 -5.49 16.81 0.61
N ALA A 182 -5.57 17.70 -0.40
CA ALA A 182 -4.84 17.54 -1.66
C ALA A 182 -3.31 17.36 -1.46
N PRO A 183 -2.61 18.07 -0.55
CA PRO A 183 -1.20 17.85 -0.32
C PRO A 183 -0.90 16.42 0.17
N VAL A 184 -1.73 15.89 1.06
CA VAL A 184 -1.58 14.52 1.58
C VAL A 184 -1.79 13.47 0.48
N PHE A 185 -2.73 13.71 -0.43
CA PHE A 185 -2.93 12.85 -1.60
C PHE A 185 -1.69 12.82 -2.51
N LEU A 186 -1.04 13.95 -2.75
CA LEU A 186 0.22 14.00 -3.52
C LEU A 186 1.35 13.27 -2.81
N ALA A 187 1.42 13.36 -1.47
CA ALA A 187 2.35 12.58 -0.68
C ALA A 187 2.09 11.07 -0.82
N LEU A 188 0.83 10.65 -0.79
CA LEU A 188 0.45 9.25 -0.99
C LEU A 188 0.86 8.72 -2.37
N LEU A 189 0.69 9.50 -3.44
CA LEU A 189 1.14 9.11 -4.78
C LEU A 189 2.66 8.87 -4.83
N ALA A 190 3.45 9.75 -4.22
CA ALA A 190 4.90 9.55 -4.15
C ALA A 190 5.30 8.32 -3.31
N VAL A 191 4.57 8.03 -2.23
CA VAL A 191 4.75 6.81 -1.43
C VAL A 191 4.36 5.57 -2.22
N LEU A 192 3.30 5.65 -3.02
CA LEU A 192 2.80 4.54 -3.82
C LEU A 192 3.87 3.99 -4.77
N THR A 193 4.62 4.86 -5.46
CA THR A 193 5.73 4.47 -6.34
C THR A 193 6.79 3.65 -5.59
N ILE A 194 7.15 4.07 -4.37
CA ILE A 194 8.11 3.35 -3.53
C ILE A 194 7.53 2.00 -3.09
N LYS A 195 6.28 1.98 -2.65
CA LYS A 195 5.61 0.79 -2.12
C LYS A 195 5.31 -0.28 -3.17
N LEU A 196 4.97 0.14 -4.38
CA LEU A 196 4.76 -0.78 -5.51
C LEU A 196 6.07 -1.34 -6.05
N ARG A 197 7.23 -0.92 -5.48
CA ARG A 197 8.57 -1.34 -5.92
C ARG A 197 8.78 -1.17 -7.42
N LYS A 198 8.26 -0.07 -7.95
CA LYS A 198 8.39 0.31 -9.34
C LYS A 198 9.60 1.21 -9.54
N SER A 199 10.18 1.17 -10.73
CA SER A 199 11.19 2.15 -11.11
C SER A 199 10.61 3.57 -10.94
N PRO A 200 11.35 4.54 -10.39
CA PRO A 200 12.81 4.55 -10.11
C PRO A 200 13.23 4.00 -8.74
N PHE A 201 12.33 3.42 -7.92
CA PHE A 201 12.59 3.04 -6.53
C PHE A 201 12.58 1.52 -6.26
N ASP A 202 12.81 0.69 -7.26
CA ASP A 202 12.96 -0.77 -7.12
C ASP A 202 14.34 -1.16 -6.53
N LEU A 203 14.67 -0.64 -5.34
CA LEU A 203 16.00 -0.71 -4.75
C LEU A 203 16.28 -2.05 -4.06
N SER A 204 15.28 -2.62 -3.42
CA SER A 204 15.39 -3.84 -2.59
C SER A 204 15.07 -5.13 -3.36
N TYR A 205 14.22 -5.03 -4.37
CA TYR A 205 13.75 -6.16 -5.17
C TYR A 205 13.65 -5.75 -6.63
N SER A 206 14.54 -6.26 -7.47
CA SER A 206 14.55 -5.96 -8.89
C SER A 206 14.32 -7.19 -9.74
N HIS A 207 13.54 -7.04 -10.78
CA HIS A 207 13.28 -8.07 -11.78
C HIS A 207 14.27 -8.04 -12.96
N HIS A 208 15.11 -7.01 -13.04
CA HIS A 208 15.98 -6.77 -14.19
C HIS A 208 17.40 -7.27 -13.95
N ALA A 209 17.89 -8.13 -14.83
CA ALA A 209 19.23 -8.75 -14.72
C ALA A 209 20.42 -7.78 -14.87
N HIS A 210 20.18 -6.57 -15.38
CA HIS A 210 21.22 -5.55 -15.53
C HIS A 210 21.44 -4.68 -14.28
N GLN A 211 20.70 -4.94 -13.22
CA GLN A 211 20.81 -4.20 -11.97
C GLN A 211 21.82 -4.86 -11.03
N GLU A 212 22.38 -4.07 -10.10
CA GLU A 212 23.40 -4.51 -9.14
C GLU A 212 22.95 -5.68 -8.28
N ILE A 213 21.66 -5.70 -7.90
CA ILE A 213 21.04 -6.73 -7.07
C ILE A 213 19.81 -7.23 -7.80
N VAL A 214 19.89 -8.46 -8.29
CA VAL A 214 18.75 -9.16 -8.89
C VAL A 214 18.01 -9.89 -7.77
N GLN A 215 16.70 -9.68 -7.67
CA GLN A 215 15.82 -10.24 -6.63
C GLN A 215 16.16 -9.86 -5.16
N GLY A 216 17.29 -9.29 -4.84
CA GLY A 216 17.65 -8.74 -3.52
C GLY A 216 17.03 -9.50 -2.34
N VAL A 217 15.97 -8.95 -1.76
CA VAL A 217 15.23 -9.54 -0.62
C VAL A 217 14.78 -10.98 -0.89
N ALA A 218 14.42 -11.33 -2.12
CA ALA A 218 13.88 -12.64 -2.48
C ALA A 218 14.93 -13.61 -3.04
N THR A 219 16.23 -13.27 -3.03
CA THR A 219 17.29 -14.07 -3.67
C THR A 219 17.29 -15.53 -3.21
N GLU A 220 17.15 -15.76 -1.92
CA GLU A 220 17.14 -17.11 -1.30
C GLU A 220 15.73 -17.68 -1.12
N MET A 221 14.69 -16.86 -1.35
CA MET A 221 13.32 -17.32 -1.19
C MET A 221 12.89 -18.19 -2.35
N SER A 222 12.32 -19.36 -2.05
CA SER A 222 11.87 -20.30 -3.06
C SER A 222 10.58 -21.01 -2.65
N GLY A 223 9.91 -21.65 -3.60
CA GLY A 223 8.74 -22.46 -3.31
C GLY A 223 7.64 -21.69 -2.56
N GLY A 224 7.17 -22.21 -1.44
CA GLY A 224 6.09 -21.64 -0.65
C GLY A 224 6.39 -20.26 -0.08
N THR A 225 7.64 -19.99 0.33
CA THR A 225 8.07 -18.70 0.89
C THR A 225 7.94 -17.58 -0.15
N LEU A 226 8.40 -17.83 -1.38
CA LEU A 226 8.25 -16.88 -2.49
C LEU A 226 6.78 -16.69 -2.90
N ALA A 227 5.98 -17.76 -2.83
CA ALA A 227 4.53 -17.65 -3.08
C ALA A 227 3.84 -16.74 -2.06
N LYS A 228 4.16 -16.87 -0.76
CA LYS A 228 3.64 -16.00 0.30
C LYS A 228 4.04 -14.54 0.08
N MET A 229 5.30 -14.29 -0.31
CA MET A 229 5.77 -12.95 -0.66
C MET A 229 4.97 -12.36 -1.82
N THR A 230 4.74 -13.12 -2.88
CA THR A 230 3.94 -12.68 -4.02
C THR A 230 2.51 -12.36 -3.63
N LEU A 231 1.87 -13.23 -2.83
CA LEU A 231 0.50 -13.00 -2.32
C LEU A 231 0.43 -11.75 -1.41
N MET A 232 1.43 -11.56 -0.56
CA MET A 232 1.54 -10.37 0.28
C MET A 232 1.59 -9.10 -0.57
N HIS A 233 2.42 -9.06 -1.61
CA HIS A 233 2.50 -7.92 -2.52
C HIS A 233 1.20 -7.65 -3.26
N TRP A 234 0.46 -8.67 -3.68
CA TRP A 234 -0.85 -8.50 -4.28
C TRP A 234 -1.84 -7.86 -3.31
N CYS A 235 -1.87 -8.34 -2.05
CA CYS A 235 -2.70 -7.76 -1.00
C CYS A 235 -2.30 -6.30 -0.70
N GLU A 236 -1.00 -6.04 -0.61
CA GLU A 236 -0.46 -4.70 -0.36
C GLU A 236 -0.82 -3.72 -1.49
N THR A 237 -0.67 -4.12 -2.75
CA THR A 237 -1.06 -3.33 -3.91
C THR A 237 -2.54 -2.94 -3.88
N VAL A 238 -3.42 -3.90 -3.60
CA VAL A 238 -4.87 -3.65 -3.49
C VAL A 238 -5.16 -2.67 -2.35
N LEU A 239 -4.54 -2.86 -1.19
CA LEU A 239 -4.73 -1.99 -0.02
C LEU A 239 -4.32 -0.54 -0.32
N PHE A 240 -3.15 -0.31 -0.92
CA PHE A 240 -2.70 1.03 -1.27
C PHE A 240 -3.58 1.69 -2.35
N LEU A 241 -4.06 0.93 -3.32
CA LEU A 241 -5.03 1.44 -4.29
C LEU A 241 -6.36 1.81 -3.63
N MET A 242 -6.83 1.03 -2.65
CA MET A 242 -8.02 1.38 -1.87
C MET A 242 -7.79 2.67 -1.06
N TRP A 243 -6.59 2.90 -0.51
CA TRP A 243 -6.25 4.18 0.12
C TRP A 243 -6.33 5.35 -0.86
N VAL A 244 -5.83 5.19 -2.08
CA VAL A 244 -6.00 6.21 -3.15
C VAL A 244 -7.48 6.46 -3.44
N GLY A 245 -8.27 5.41 -3.58
CA GLY A 245 -9.71 5.50 -3.85
C GLY A 245 -10.48 6.23 -2.75
N MET A 246 -10.08 6.05 -1.49
CA MET A 246 -10.72 6.66 -0.32
C MET A 246 -10.80 8.20 -0.41
N PHE A 247 -9.81 8.86 -1.00
CA PHE A 247 -9.82 10.32 -1.18
C PHE A 247 -10.94 10.84 -2.10
N PHE A 248 -11.53 9.95 -2.91
CA PHE A 248 -12.57 10.29 -3.89
C PHE A 248 -13.94 9.71 -3.56
N VAL A 249 -14.11 9.14 -2.36
CA VAL A 249 -15.40 8.66 -1.87
C VAL A 249 -16.08 9.75 -1.05
N TRP A 250 -17.38 9.97 -1.26
CA TRP A 250 -18.26 10.86 -0.48
C TRP A 250 -19.69 10.30 -0.47
N ASP A 251 -20.64 10.98 0.15
CA ASP A 251 -22.03 10.55 0.36
C ASP A 251 -22.86 10.48 -0.93
N ASN A 252 -22.32 10.00 -2.03
CA ASN A 252 -23.02 9.81 -3.29
C ASN A 252 -22.59 8.47 -3.92
N PRO A 253 -23.52 7.60 -4.38
CA PRO A 253 -23.16 6.33 -4.99
C PRO A 253 -22.26 6.46 -6.24
N VAL A 254 -22.31 7.59 -6.96
CA VAL A 254 -21.43 7.87 -8.09
C VAL A 254 -19.97 7.96 -7.65
N SER A 255 -19.70 8.32 -6.39
CA SER A 255 -18.33 8.45 -5.86
C SER A 255 -17.53 7.14 -5.95
N TRP A 256 -18.15 5.99 -5.79
CA TRP A 256 -17.50 4.70 -5.94
C TRP A 256 -17.00 4.44 -7.35
N VAL A 257 -17.73 4.88 -8.37
CA VAL A 257 -17.30 4.78 -9.77
C VAL A 257 -16.12 5.72 -10.01
N VAL A 258 -16.18 6.95 -9.49
CA VAL A 258 -15.07 7.92 -9.57
C VAL A 258 -13.83 7.35 -8.89
N ALA A 259 -13.94 6.82 -7.68
CA ALA A 259 -12.84 6.20 -6.95
C ALA A 259 -12.21 5.06 -7.76
N LEU A 260 -13.02 4.18 -8.37
CA LEU A 260 -12.52 3.07 -9.19
C LEU A 260 -11.76 3.57 -10.44
N VAL A 261 -12.29 4.60 -11.11
CA VAL A 261 -11.62 5.19 -12.29
C VAL A 261 -10.29 5.84 -11.88
N VAL A 262 -10.26 6.55 -10.74
CA VAL A 262 -9.04 7.17 -10.22
C VAL A 262 -8.01 6.11 -9.81
N MET A 263 -8.41 5.04 -9.13
CA MET A 263 -7.52 3.93 -8.80
C MET A 263 -6.88 3.32 -10.06
N ALA A 264 -7.69 3.08 -11.10
CA ALA A 264 -7.21 2.53 -12.36
C ALA A 264 -6.26 3.51 -13.09
N ALA A 265 -6.60 4.81 -13.10
CA ALA A 265 -5.76 5.86 -13.69
C ALA A 265 -4.42 6.01 -12.95
N THR A 266 -4.46 6.02 -11.61
CA THR A 266 -3.26 6.10 -10.78
C THR A 266 -2.34 4.89 -11.03
N TYR A 267 -2.90 3.69 -11.05
CA TYR A 267 -2.10 2.49 -11.32
C TYR A 267 -1.50 2.52 -12.74
N PHE A 268 -2.25 3.01 -13.73
CA PHE A 268 -1.73 3.20 -15.09
C PHE A 268 -0.57 4.19 -15.13
N VAL A 269 -0.66 5.31 -14.38
CA VAL A 269 0.44 6.28 -14.25
C VAL A 269 1.66 5.64 -13.61
N GLU A 270 1.50 4.80 -12.58
CA GLU A 270 2.60 4.05 -11.96
C GLU A 270 3.29 3.09 -12.95
N VAL A 271 2.52 2.41 -13.82
CA VAL A 271 3.08 1.57 -14.89
C VAL A 271 3.82 2.41 -15.93
N LEU A 272 3.34 3.62 -16.25
CA LEU A 272 4.05 4.57 -17.13
C LEU A 272 5.37 5.02 -16.51
N ILE A 273 5.36 5.38 -15.24
CA ILE A 273 6.57 5.79 -14.50
C ILE A 273 7.60 4.66 -14.53
N ASP A 274 7.20 3.43 -14.23
CA ASP A 274 8.05 2.25 -14.24
C ASP A 274 8.74 2.01 -15.60
N ASN A 275 8.03 2.26 -16.71
CA ASN A 275 8.58 2.03 -18.06
C ASN A 275 9.34 3.22 -18.64
N THR A 276 9.24 4.43 -18.05
CA THR A 276 9.87 5.66 -18.58
C THR A 276 11.04 6.16 -17.77
N PHE A 277 11.04 5.96 -16.46
CA PHE A 277 12.08 6.48 -15.57
C PHE A 277 13.21 5.49 -15.36
N ALA A 278 14.43 6.01 -15.34
CA ALA A 278 15.59 5.23 -14.94
C ALA A 278 15.64 5.06 -13.42
N ARG A 279 16.29 3.98 -12.95
CA ARG A 279 16.46 3.68 -11.54
C ARG A 279 17.23 4.79 -10.81
N SER A 280 16.76 5.12 -9.64
CA SER A 280 17.34 6.12 -8.75
C SER A 280 18.27 5.47 -7.69
N THR A 281 19.06 6.28 -7.02
CA THR A 281 19.90 5.83 -5.91
C THR A 281 19.08 5.80 -4.60
N TRP A 282 19.50 4.99 -3.63
CA TRP A 282 18.87 4.95 -2.32
C TRP A 282 18.83 6.31 -1.59
N ARG A 283 19.89 7.15 -1.83
CA ARG A 283 19.94 8.52 -1.28
C ARG A 283 18.85 9.41 -1.84
N SER A 284 18.52 9.26 -3.11
CA SER A 284 17.42 10.01 -3.75
C SER A 284 16.06 9.56 -3.25
N CYS A 285 15.86 8.26 -3.04
CA CYS A 285 14.66 7.70 -2.44
C CYS A 285 14.41 8.28 -1.04
N PHE A 286 15.44 8.27 -0.19
CA PHE A 286 15.35 8.80 1.17
C PHE A 286 15.05 10.31 1.18
N LYS A 287 15.76 11.09 0.37
CA LYS A 287 15.52 12.54 0.24
C LYS A 287 14.13 12.85 -0.27
N LEU A 288 13.63 12.08 -1.23
CA LEU A 288 12.27 12.27 -1.77
C LEU A 288 11.22 11.93 -0.73
N GLY A 289 11.31 10.78 -0.06
CA GLY A 289 10.34 10.36 0.95
C GLY A 289 10.22 11.38 2.10
N TRP A 290 11.35 11.79 2.68
CA TRP A 290 11.36 12.80 3.74
C TRP A 290 10.98 14.20 3.24
N GLY A 291 11.43 14.58 2.04
CA GLY A 291 11.06 15.85 1.43
C GLY A 291 9.57 15.95 1.17
N VAL A 292 8.96 14.89 0.65
CA VAL A 292 7.51 14.79 0.42
C VAL A 292 6.76 14.85 1.76
N ALA A 293 7.19 14.07 2.76
CA ALA A 293 6.57 14.06 4.07
C ALA A 293 6.60 15.45 4.72
N LEU A 294 7.75 16.12 4.73
CA LEU A 294 7.90 17.45 5.33
C LEU A 294 7.10 18.51 4.57
N VAL A 295 7.25 18.59 3.24
CA VAL A 295 6.60 19.65 2.44
C VAL A 295 5.07 19.47 2.47
N PHE A 296 4.57 18.31 2.11
CA PHE A 296 3.12 18.10 2.03
C PHE A 296 2.47 17.91 3.40
N GLY A 297 3.18 17.36 4.38
CA GLY A 297 2.71 17.27 5.75
C GLY A 297 2.56 18.67 6.38
N LEU A 298 3.57 19.54 6.25
CA LEU A 298 3.49 20.91 6.75
C LEU A 298 2.41 21.72 6.02
N LEU A 299 2.26 21.58 4.71
CA LEU A 299 1.20 22.25 3.95
C LEU A 299 -0.19 21.84 4.44
N ASN A 300 -0.38 20.59 4.83
CA ASN A 300 -1.66 20.11 5.35
C ASN A 300 -1.95 20.60 6.78
N LEU A 301 -0.91 20.89 7.58
CA LEU A 301 -1.04 21.43 8.92
C LEU A 301 -1.22 22.96 8.95
N MET A 302 -0.92 23.68 7.86
CA MET A 302 -1.01 25.13 7.79
C MET A 302 -2.37 25.72 8.18
N PRO A 303 -3.54 25.17 7.75
CA PRO A 303 -4.84 25.71 8.17
C PRO A 303 -5.01 25.72 9.70
N ILE A 304 -4.57 24.66 10.36
CA ILE A 304 -4.67 24.55 11.83
C ILE A 304 -3.74 25.54 12.54
N LEU A 305 -2.52 25.68 12.00
CA LEU A 305 -1.57 26.66 12.56
C LEU A 305 -2.12 28.08 12.45
N VAL A 306 -2.79 28.40 11.34
CA VAL A 306 -3.45 29.70 11.15
C VAL A 306 -4.58 29.88 12.17
N ASP A 307 -5.45 28.88 12.37
CA ASP A 307 -6.58 28.97 13.31
C ASP A 307 -6.13 29.04 14.80
N VAL A 308 -4.94 28.51 15.13
CA VAL A 308 -4.39 28.58 16.50
C VAL A 308 -3.69 29.91 16.78
N PHE A 309 -3.12 30.57 15.76
CA PHE A 309 -2.33 31.80 15.91
C PHE A 309 -3.11 33.08 15.55
N ILE A 310 -4.30 33.01 15.00
CA ILE A 310 -5.22 34.12 14.70
C ILE A 310 -6.48 34.00 15.55
#